data_772b237b60b85b05f4f52854921769fa
#
_entry.id   772b237b60b85b05f4f52854921769fa
#
_cell.length_a   1.000
_cell.length_b   1.000
_cell.length_c   1.000
_cell.angle_alpha   90.00
_cell.angle_beta   90.00
_cell.angle_gamma   90.00
#
_symmetry.space_group_name_H-M   'P 1'
#
loop_
_entity.id
_entity.type
_entity.pdbx_description
1 polymer ?
#
loop_
_entity_poly.entity_id
_entity_poly.type
_entity_poly.pdbx_seq_one_letter_code
_entity_poly.pdbx_strand_id
1 'polypeptide(L)'
;MKFITILVVTFFAGMGAGLGTGFAGMSAAAVISPMLITFLGMDPYMAVGIALASDVLASAVSAYTYRKNKNLDIRNGIIMMVTVLLFTVAGSYIASLVPSRTMGSFSVIMTFLLGVKFIVRPVMTTKEAMLGVSAKKRAVQSVVCGIVIGFICGFVGAGGGMMMLLILTTVLGYELKTAVGTSVFIMTFTALTGAISHFTIGGAPDWTVLALCVVFTLIWARIAAVFANKAEPKTLNRATGVVLVILGAAIMTFNLLK
;
A
#
# COMPACT_ATOMS: atom_id res chain seq x y z
N MET A 1 4.09 -19.48 -21.75
CA MET A 1 3.35 -18.21 -22.04
C MET A 1 4.11 -17.40 -23.08
N LYS A 2 3.40 -16.67 -23.94
CA LYS A 2 4.07 -15.74 -24.86
C LYS A 2 4.64 -14.55 -24.06
N PHE A 3 5.88 -14.17 -24.28
CA PHE A 3 6.55 -13.04 -23.61
C PHE A 3 5.72 -11.74 -23.65
N ILE A 4 5.00 -11.52 -24.76
CA ILE A 4 4.10 -10.38 -24.93
C ILE A 4 3.00 -10.37 -23.86
N THR A 5 2.41 -11.52 -23.53
CA THR A 5 1.38 -11.61 -22.47
C THR A 5 1.96 -11.22 -21.11
N ILE A 6 3.15 -11.71 -20.77
CA ILE A 6 3.85 -11.34 -19.54
C ILE A 6 4.09 -9.83 -19.50
N LEU A 7 4.62 -9.25 -20.58
CA LEU A 7 4.91 -7.83 -20.68
C LEU A 7 3.66 -6.96 -20.49
N VAL A 8 2.56 -7.29 -21.16
CA VAL A 8 1.30 -6.54 -21.05
C VAL A 8 0.71 -6.62 -19.65
N VAL A 9 0.63 -7.83 -19.09
CA VAL A 9 0.08 -8.02 -17.74
C VAL A 9 0.92 -7.31 -16.69
N THR A 10 2.24 -7.45 -16.72
CA THR A 10 3.14 -6.80 -15.77
C THR A 10 3.16 -5.28 -15.92
N PHE A 11 2.98 -4.76 -17.15
CA PHE A 11 2.85 -3.33 -17.39
C PHE A 11 1.62 -2.75 -16.70
N PHE A 12 0.43 -3.32 -16.94
CA PHE A 12 -0.81 -2.81 -16.30
C PHE A 12 -0.84 -3.06 -14.80
N ALA A 13 -0.32 -4.21 -14.33
CA ALA A 13 -0.19 -4.51 -12.92
C ALA A 13 0.74 -3.50 -12.23
N GLY A 14 1.91 -3.26 -12.81
CA GLY A 14 2.89 -2.30 -12.28
C GLY A 14 2.39 -0.85 -12.35
N MET A 15 1.67 -0.48 -13.42
CA MET A 15 1.04 0.84 -13.54
C MET A 15 0.00 1.06 -12.42
N GLY A 16 -0.95 0.16 -12.26
CA GLY A 16 -1.98 0.27 -11.23
C GLY A 16 -1.38 0.27 -9.82
N ALA A 17 -0.44 -0.64 -9.55
CA ALA A 17 0.25 -0.73 -8.27
C ALA A 17 1.06 0.54 -7.98
N GLY A 18 1.86 1.00 -8.94
CA GLY A 18 2.70 2.20 -8.77
C GLY A 18 1.87 3.47 -8.53
N LEU A 19 0.78 3.65 -9.29
CA LEU A 19 -0.15 4.75 -9.06
C LEU A 19 -0.78 4.67 -7.66
N GLY A 20 -1.23 3.48 -7.24
CA GLY A 20 -1.78 3.25 -5.90
C GLY A 20 -0.77 3.53 -4.79
N THR A 21 0.47 3.07 -4.95
CA THR A 21 1.56 3.33 -3.98
C THR A 21 1.88 4.83 -3.93
N GLY A 22 2.09 5.48 -5.06
CA GLY A 22 2.53 6.87 -5.11
C GLY A 22 1.46 7.88 -4.70
N PHE A 23 0.18 7.65 -5.00
CA PHE A 23 -0.93 8.55 -4.63
C PHE A 23 -1.52 8.25 -3.26
N ALA A 24 -1.66 6.97 -2.92
CA ALA A 24 -2.42 6.53 -1.76
C ALA A 24 -1.60 5.80 -0.70
N GLY A 25 -0.31 5.56 -0.94
CA GLY A 25 0.48 4.75 -0.04
C GLY A 25 -0.08 3.33 0.09
N MET A 26 -0.64 2.79 -0.99
CA MET A 26 -1.22 1.47 -1.05
C MET A 26 -0.15 0.42 -1.37
N SER A 27 -0.29 -0.80 -0.82
CA SER A 27 0.63 -1.89 -1.17
C SER A 27 0.45 -2.34 -2.61
N ALA A 28 1.56 -2.51 -3.32
CA ALA A 28 1.57 -3.05 -4.67
C ALA A 28 0.97 -4.47 -4.73
N ALA A 29 1.04 -5.22 -3.64
CA ALA A 29 0.49 -6.57 -3.56
C ALA A 29 -1.03 -6.60 -3.79
N ALA A 30 -1.74 -5.55 -3.45
CA ALA A 30 -3.18 -5.47 -3.68
C ALA A 30 -3.58 -5.47 -5.16
N VAL A 31 -2.69 -5.08 -6.06
CA VAL A 31 -2.94 -5.02 -7.51
C VAL A 31 -2.16 -6.09 -8.25
N ILE A 32 -0.85 -6.21 -7.99
CA ILE A 32 0.02 -7.14 -8.74
C ILE A 32 -0.40 -8.58 -8.50
N SER A 33 -0.61 -9.00 -7.24
CA SER A 33 -0.92 -10.40 -6.93
C SER A 33 -2.16 -10.92 -7.67
N PRO A 34 -3.33 -10.28 -7.60
CA PRO A 34 -4.50 -10.77 -8.31
C PRO A 34 -4.31 -10.78 -9.83
N MET A 35 -3.57 -9.82 -10.39
CA MET A 35 -3.31 -9.79 -11.83
C MET A 35 -2.39 -10.94 -12.27
N LEU A 36 -1.32 -11.23 -11.54
CA LEU A 36 -0.43 -12.35 -11.85
C LEU A 36 -1.15 -13.70 -11.72
N ILE A 37 -1.97 -13.87 -10.68
CA ILE A 37 -2.76 -15.08 -10.45
C ILE A 37 -3.79 -15.28 -11.57
N THR A 38 -4.52 -14.22 -11.93
CA THR A 38 -5.64 -14.32 -12.88
C THR A 38 -5.17 -14.47 -14.32
N PHE A 39 -4.22 -13.65 -14.76
CA PHE A 39 -3.84 -13.59 -16.17
C PHE A 39 -2.61 -14.44 -16.54
N LEU A 40 -1.73 -14.70 -15.56
CA LEU A 40 -0.57 -15.55 -15.79
C LEU A 40 -0.69 -16.95 -15.16
N GLY A 41 -1.77 -17.23 -14.41
CA GLY A 41 -1.95 -18.51 -13.74
C GLY A 41 -0.87 -18.82 -12.71
N MET A 42 -0.24 -17.79 -12.13
CA MET A 42 0.84 -17.96 -11.16
C MET A 42 0.31 -18.52 -9.84
N ASP A 43 1.16 -19.29 -9.16
CA ASP A 43 0.91 -19.69 -7.79
C ASP A 43 0.67 -18.47 -6.89
N PRO A 44 -0.40 -18.45 -6.07
CA PRO A 44 -0.76 -17.30 -5.26
C PRO A 44 0.33 -16.85 -4.29
N TYR A 45 1.05 -17.80 -3.69
CA TYR A 45 2.09 -17.50 -2.72
C TYR A 45 3.28 -16.80 -3.40
N MET A 46 3.68 -17.28 -4.57
CA MET A 46 4.74 -16.71 -5.39
C MET A 46 4.35 -15.35 -5.96
N ALA A 47 3.10 -15.19 -6.41
CA ALA A 47 2.59 -13.91 -6.92
C ALA A 47 2.61 -12.82 -5.83
N VAL A 48 2.29 -13.15 -4.58
CA VAL A 48 2.39 -12.22 -3.44
C VAL A 48 3.85 -11.85 -3.16
N GLY A 49 4.77 -12.82 -3.19
CA GLY A 49 6.20 -12.57 -3.01
C GLY A 49 6.76 -11.58 -4.06
N ILE A 50 6.44 -11.79 -5.34
CA ILE A 50 6.82 -10.87 -6.44
C ILE A 50 6.23 -9.48 -6.23
N ALA A 51 4.98 -9.41 -5.85
CA ALA A 51 4.30 -8.14 -5.62
C ALA A 51 4.89 -7.35 -4.44
N LEU A 52 5.20 -8.02 -3.33
CA LEU A 52 5.86 -7.40 -2.18
C LEU A 52 7.28 -6.93 -2.54
N ALA A 53 8.05 -7.73 -3.27
CA ALA A 53 9.38 -7.33 -3.72
C ALA A 53 9.33 -6.10 -4.65
N SER A 54 8.33 -6.03 -5.52
CA SER A 54 8.08 -4.84 -6.36
C SER A 54 7.70 -3.61 -5.54
N ASP A 55 6.96 -3.81 -4.44
CA ASP A 55 6.54 -2.73 -3.54
C ASP A 55 7.72 -2.12 -2.77
N VAL A 56 8.75 -2.89 -2.44
CA VAL A 56 9.93 -2.38 -1.71
C VAL A 56 10.53 -1.16 -2.40
N LEU A 57 10.86 -1.28 -3.69
CA LEU A 57 11.50 -0.20 -4.43
C LEU A 57 10.51 0.93 -4.78
N ALA A 58 9.26 0.59 -5.09
CA ALA A 58 8.21 1.56 -5.36
C ALA A 58 7.91 2.43 -4.12
N SER A 59 7.77 1.80 -2.96
CA SER A 59 7.55 2.48 -1.68
C SER A 59 8.78 3.29 -1.25
N ALA A 60 10.00 2.75 -1.44
CA ALA A 60 11.24 3.46 -1.12
C ALA A 60 11.41 4.74 -1.95
N VAL A 61 11.21 4.67 -3.27
CA VAL A 61 11.33 5.85 -4.15
C VAL A 61 10.23 6.87 -3.88
N SER A 62 9.02 6.41 -3.55
CA SER A 62 7.92 7.28 -3.12
C SER A 62 8.26 7.96 -1.80
N ALA A 63 8.69 7.21 -0.78
CA ALA A 63 9.11 7.75 0.52
C ALA A 63 10.23 8.78 0.38
N TYR A 64 11.24 8.50 -0.45
CA TYR A 64 12.31 9.46 -0.76
C TYR A 64 11.76 10.74 -1.38
N THR A 65 10.82 10.62 -2.33
CA THR A 65 10.19 11.78 -3.00
C THR A 65 9.38 12.62 -2.01
N TYR A 66 8.59 11.99 -1.15
CA TYR A 66 7.84 12.67 -0.09
C TYR A 66 8.76 13.31 0.96
N ARG A 67 9.86 12.62 1.36
CA ARG A 67 10.86 13.18 2.27
C ARG A 67 11.52 14.43 1.71
N LYS A 68 11.94 14.40 0.43
CA LYS A 68 12.55 15.56 -0.25
C LYS A 68 11.63 16.79 -0.22
N ASN A 69 10.33 16.57 -0.28
CA ASN A 69 9.31 17.63 -0.21
C ASN A 69 8.83 17.92 1.23
N LYS A 70 9.52 17.42 2.26
CA LYS A 70 9.19 17.59 3.69
C LYS A 70 7.78 17.08 4.06
N ASN A 71 7.29 16.07 3.34
CA ASN A 71 5.99 15.42 3.52
C ASN A 71 6.17 14.00 4.06
N LEU A 72 7.02 13.83 5.08
CA LEU A 72 7.28 12.57 5.76
C LEU A 72 7.53 12.83 7.25
N ASP A 73 6.77 12.18 8.11
CA ASP A 73 7.03 12.16 9.56
C ASP A 73 7.86 10.91 9.91
N ILE A 74 9.19 11.05 9.87
CA ILE A 74 10.11 9.95 10.10
C ILE A 74 10.01 9.44 11.54
N ARG A 75 9.96 10.33 12.53
CA ARG A 75 10.00 9.96 13.96
C ARG A 75 8.79 9.10 14.33
N ASN A 76 7.59 9.58 14.07
CA ASN A 76 6.38 8.82 14.37
C ASN A 76 6.18 7.65 13.41
N GLY A 77 6.68 7.75 12.17
CA GLY A 77 6.75 6.67 11.20
C GLY A 77 7.59 5.48 11.70
N ILE A 78 8.74 5.71 12.32
CA ILE A 78 9.55 4.64 12.93
C ILE A 78 8.83 4.00 14.12
N ILE A 79 8.23 4.80 15.00
CA ILE A 79 7.46 4.29 16.15
C ILE A 79 6.33 3.40 15.67
N MET A 80 5.57 3.89 14.68
CA MET A 80 4.46 3.13 14.09
C MET A 80 4.95 1.89 13.36
N MET A 81 6.04 1.97 12.60
CA MET A 81 6.64 0.85 11.87
C MET A 81 7.00 -0.31 12.81
N VAL A 82 7.69 -0.02 13.91
CA VAL A 82 8.05 -1.06 14.88
C VAL A 82 6.81 -1.75 15.45
N THR A 83 5.81 -0.97 15.84
CA THR A 83 4.55 -1.55 16.36
C THR A 83 3.78 -2.32 15.28
N VAL A 84 3.72 -1.81 14.04
CA VAL A 84 3.10 -2.52 12.91
C VAL A 84 3.79 -3.85 12.67
N LEU A 85 5.12 -3.90 12.59
CA LEU A 85 5.85 -5.14 12.34
C LEU A 85 5.61 -6.18 13.44
N LEU A 86 5.68 -5.78 14.71
CA LEU A 86 5.45 -6.67 15.84
C LEU A 86 4.02 -7.25 15.84
N PHE A 87 3.02 -6.41 15.65
CA PHE A 87 1.62 -6.83 15.69
C PHE A 87 1.13 -7.49 14.40
N THR A 88 1.85 -7.32 13.28
CA THR A 88 1.60 -8.11 12.06
C THR A 88 1.83 -9.59 12.31
N VAL A 89 2.85 -9.95 13.10
CA VAL A 89 3.09 -11.35 13.48
C VAL A 89 1.91 -11.91 14.27
N ALA A 90 1.42 -11.16 15.26
CA ALA A 90 0.25 -11.57 16.05
C ALA A 90 -1.02 -11.71 15.19
N GLY A 91 -1.26 -10.73 14.29
CA GLY A 91 -2.39 -10.76 13.35
C GLY A 91 -2.32 -11.95 12.39
N SER A 92 -1.14 -12.25 11.85
CA SER A 92 -0.92 -13.41 10.97
C SER A 92 -1.15 -14.74 11.68
N TYR A 93 -0.73 -14.84 12.94
CA TYR A 93 -0.99 -16.03 13.76
C TYR A 93 -2.50 -16.27 13.95
N ILE A 94 -3.25 -15.21 14.28
CA ILE A 94 -4.72 -15.32 14.43
C ILE A 94 -5.38 -15.61 13.07
N ALA A 95 -4.88 -15.04 11.98
CA ALA A 95 -5.36 -15.31 10.63
C ALA A 95 -5.23 -16.79 10.25
N SER A 96 -4.16 -17.45 10.69
CA SER A 96 -3.95 -18.90 10.43
C SER A 96 -5.02 -19.80 11.07
N LEU A 97 -5.76 -19.28 12.06
CA LEU A 97 -6.83 -20.00 12.75
C LEU A 97 -8.22 -19.77 12.13
N VAL A 98 -8.33 -18.91 11.11
CA VAL A 98 -9.61 -18.53 10.48
C VAL A 98 -9.64 -18.93 9.01
N PRO A 99 -10.77 -19.44 8.47
CA PRO A 99 -10.88 -19.78 7.05
C PRO A 99 -10.62 -18.59 6.12
N SER A 100 -9.77 -18.78 5.13
CA SER A 100 -9.19 -17.71 4.26
C SER A 100 -10.17 -16.97 3.34
N ARG A 101 -11.39 -17.46 3.12
CA ARG A 101 -12.36 -16.86 2.17
C ARG A 101 -12.84 -15.45 2.54
N THR A 102 -12.82 -15.08 3.82
CA THR A 102 -13.42 -13.82 4.31
C THR A 102 -12.47 -12.61 4.21
N MET A 103 -11.17 -12.86 4.13
CA MET A 103 -10.15 -11.80 4.30
C MET A 103 -9.91 -10.98 3.03
N GLY A 104 -9.90 -11.60 1.86
CA GLY A 104 -9.62 -10.90 0.60
C GLY A 104 -10.67 -9.85 0.23
N SER A 105 -11.95 -10.15 0.46
CA SER A 105 -13.08 -9.27 0.12
C SER A 105 -13.09 -7.98 0.94
N PHE A 106 -12.68 -8.03 2.21
CA PHE A 106 -12.65 -6.85 3.08
C PHE A 106 -11.67 -5.78 2.57
N SER A 107 -10.47 -6.17 2.15
CA SER A 107 -9.45 -5.24 1.64
C SER A 107 -9.94 -4.51 0.38
N VAL A 108 -10.60 -5.22 -0.53
CA VAL A 108 -11.10 -4.65 -1.78
C VAL A 108 -12.22 -3.64 -1.53
N ILE A 109 -13.19 -4.00 -0.68
CA ILE A 109 -14.29 -3.11 -0.31
C ILE A 109 -13.74 -1.84 0.36
N MET A 110 -12.78 -1.98 1.28
CA MET A 110 -12.14 -0.84 1.95
C MET A 110 -11.40 0.07 0.97
N THR A 111 -10.73 -0.48 -0.05
CA THR A 111 -10.10 0.31 -1.10
C THR A 111 -11.11 1.20 -1.82
N PHE A 112 -12.19 0.59 -2.28
CA PHE A 112 -13.25 1.30 -3.00
C PHE A 112 -13.90 2.38 -2.13
N LEU A 113 -14.30 2.03 -0.90
CA LEU A 113 -14.92 2.99 0.04
C LEU A 113 -13.99 4.15 0.40
N LEU A 114 -12.70 3.87 0.59
CA LEU A 114 -11.71 4.92 0.85
C LEU A 114 -11.57 5.85 -0.35
N GLY A 115 -11.57 5.32 -1.56
CA GLY A 115 -11.56 6.12 -2.78
C GLY A 115 -12.79 7.03 -2.88
N VAL A 116 -13.97 6.50 -2.64
CA VAL A 116 -15.22 7.29 -2.59
C VAL A 116 -15.14 8.37 -1.50
N LYS A 117 -14.63 8.03 -0.30
CA LYS A 117 -14.43 9.00 0.79
C LYS A 117 -13.56 10.19 0.37
N PHE A 118 -12.44 9.95 -0.33
CA PHE A 118 -11.56 11.05 -0.76
C PHE A 118 -12.19 11.97 -1.82
N ILE A 119 -13.11 11.43 -2.63
CA ILE A 119 -13.86 12.22 -3.61
C ILE A 119 -14.95 13.05 -2.91
N VAL A 120 -15.73 12.43 -2.02
CA VAL A 120 -16.92 13.04 -1.40
C VAL A 120 -16.55 13.89 -0.19
N ARG A 121 -15.59 13.43 0.64
CA ARG A 121 -15.11 14.12 1.85
C ARG A 121 -13.59 14.21 1.82
N PRO A 122 -13.02 15.17 1.06
CA PRO A 122 -11.59 15.33 0.92
C PRO A 122 -10.92 15.63 2.27
N VAL A 123 -9.70 15.16 2.45
CA VAL A 123 -8.85 15.49 3.60
C VAL A 123 -8.27 16.89 3.37
N MET A 124 -8.75 17.87 4.14
CA MET A 124 -8.34 19.26 4.05
C MET A 124 -7.53 19.70 5.27
N THR A 125 -7.03 18.76 6.06
CA THR A 125 -6.12 19.05 7.17
C THR A 125 -4.88 19.76 6.63
N THR A 126 -4.55 20.91 7.21
CA THR A 126 -3.35 21.66 6.84
C THR A 126 -2.13 21.13 7.61
N LYS A 127 -0.96 21.44 7.10
CA LYS A 127 0.30 21.03 7.75
C LYS A 127 0.47 21.71 9.12
N GLU A 128 0.05 22.95 9.23
CA GLU A 128 0.06 23.73 10.48
C GLU A 128 -0.84 23.07 11.55
N ALA A 129 -2.07 22.72 11.18
CA ALA A 129 -2.99 22.00 12.08
C ALA A 129 -2.41 20.66 12.51
N MET A 130 -1.79 19.92 11.60
CA MET A 130 -1.11 18.68 11.91
C MET A 130 0.04 18.91 12.92
N LEU A 131 0.87 19.92 12.73
CA LEU A 131 2.04 20.20 13.59
C LEU A 131 1.64 20.76 14.96
N GLY A 132 0.45 21.30 15.12
CA GLY A 132 -0.10 21.78 16.41
C GLY A 132 -0.34 20.71 17.46
N VAL A 133 -0.29 19.42 17.10
CA VAL A 133 -0.45 18.31 18.06
C VAL A 133 0.85 18.04 18.80
N SER A 134 0.77 17.93 20.15
CA SER A 134 1.97 17.69 20.98
C SER A 134 2.68 16.39 20.61
N ALA A 135 4.02 16.39 20.64
CA ALA A 135 4.86 15.25 20.27
C ALA A 135 4.54 13.98 21.08
N LYS A 136 4.26 14.14 22.40
CA LYS A 136 3.89 13.01 23.29
C LYS A 136 2.56 12.38 22.87
N LYS A 137 1.53 13.20 22.60
CA LYS A 137 0.23 12.72 22.14
C LYS A 137 0.35 11.99 20.82
N ARG A 138 1.12 12.53 19.88
CA ARG A 138 1.35 11.91 18.58
C ARG A 138 2.09 10.57 18.66
N ALA A 139 3.11 10.48 19.51
CA ALA A 139 3.84 9.23 19.75
C ALA A 139 2.92 8.13 20.31
N VAL A 140 2.09 8.46 21.32
CA VAL A 140 1.11 7.52 21.87
C VAL A 140 0.09 7.09 20.82
N GLN A 141 -0.45 8.03 20.05
CA GLN A 141 -1.36 7.71 18.95
C GLN A 141 -0.69 6.81 17.90
N SER A 142 0.58 7.06 17.57
CA SER A 142 1.34 6.24 16.61
C SER A 142 1.52 4.80 17.10
N VAL A 143 1.78 4.60 18.40
CA VAL A 143 1.85 3.26 19.02
C VAL A 143 0.49 2.56 18.93
N VAL A 144 -0.58 3.19 19.43
CA VAL A 144 -1.92 2.59 19.45
C VAL A 144 -2.41 2.27 18.03
N CYS A 145 -2.27 3.22 17.12
CA CYS A 145 -2.66 2.99 15.72
C CYS A 145 -1.76 1.96 15.02
N GLY A 146 -0.47 1.93 15.34
CA GLY A 146 0.45 0.93 14.84
C GLY A 146 0.08 -0.49 15.28
N ILE A 147 -0.38 -0.67 16.52
CA ILE A 147 -0.93 -1.94 17.02
C ILE A 147 -2.13 -2.37 16.17
N VAL A 148 -3.11 -1.48 16.00
CA VAL A 148 -4.34 -1.77 15.24
C VAL A 148 -4.02 -2.07 13.76
N ILE A 149 -3.18 -1.24 13.15
CA ILE A 149 -2.77 -1.43 11.75
C ILE A 149 -2.00 -2.74 11.60
N GLY A 150 -1.03 -3.00 12.46
CA GLY A 150 -0.23 -4.23 12.43
C GLY A 150 -1.11 -5.47 12.52
N PHE A 151 -2.05 -5.48 13.47
CA PHE A 151 -3.00 -6.56 13.60
C PHE A 151 -3.84 -6.76 12.33
N ILE A 152 -4.40 -5.68 11.76
CA ILE A 152 -5.17 -5.74 10.51
C ILE A 152 -4.29 -6.17 9.33
N CYS A 153 -3.07 -5.66 9.22
CA CYS A 153 -2.12 -6.04 8.17
C CYS A 153 -1.80 -7.54 8.22
N GLY A 154 -1.54 -8.07 9.41
CA GLY A 154 -1.27 -9.49 9.60
C GLY A 154 -2.49 -10.36 9.35
N PHE A 155 -3.68 -9.90 9.78
CA PHE A 155 -4.93 -10.62 9.63
C PHE A 155 -5.46 -10.61 8.20
N VAL A 156 -5.43 -9.47 7.51
CA VAL A 156 -6.00 -9.28 6.16
C VAL A 156 -4.95 -9.48 5.06
N GLY A 157 -3.67 -9.41 5.37
CA GLY A 157 -2.59 -9.48 4.39
C GLY A 157 -2.38 -8.14 3.64
N ALA A 158 -2.39 -8.17 2.31
CA ALA A 158 -2.02 -7.04 1.44
C ALA A 158 -2.83 -5.73 1.61
N GLY A 159 -3.88 -5.71 2.43
CA GLY A 159 -4.74 -4.53 2.66
C GLY A 159 -4.19 -3.46 3.60
N GLY A 160 -3.05 -3.69 4.24
CA GLY A 160 -2.54 -2.84 5.33
C GLY A 160 -2.23 -1.39 4.95
N GLY A 161 -1.72 -1.13 3.76
CA GLY A 161 -1.35 0.23 3.34
C GLY A 161 -2.52 1.20 3.27
N MET A 162 -3.69 0.72 2.82
CA MET A 162 -4.88 1.56 2.73
C MET A 162 -5.49 1.88 4.10
N MET A 163 -5.50 0.89 5.00
CA MET A 163 -5.92 1.11 6.39
C MET A 163 -4.98 2.09 7.08
N MET A 164 -3.68 2.05 6.75
CA MET A 164 -2.70 3.01 7.26
C MET A 164 -3.03 4.43 6.80
N LEU A 165 -3.31 4.65 5.52
CA LEU A 165 -3.70 5.97 5.02
C LEU A 165 -4.99 6.48 5.70
N LEU A 166 -6.00 5.61 5.83
CA LEU A 166 -7.24 5.94 6.52
C LEU A 166 -6.97 6.39 7.97
N ILE A 167 -6.22 5.61 8.72
CA ILE A 167 -5.91 5.89 10.14
C ILE A 167 -5.06 7.16 10.27
N LEU A 168 -4.02 7.32 9.46
CA LEU A 168 -3.18 8.51 9.48
C LEU A 168 -3.99 9.79 9.21
N THR A 169 -4.93 9.75 8.27
CA THR A 169 -5.72 10.94 7.92
C THR A 169 -6.89 11.19 8.85
N THR A 170 -7.59 10.15 9.34
CA THR A 170 -8.82 10.31 10.13
C THR A 170 -8.59 10.32 11.63
N VAL A 171 -7.65 9.51 12.14
CA VAL A 171 -7.40 9.35 13.58
C VAL A 171 -6.24 10.23 14.03
N LEU A 172 -5.12 10.21 13.30
CA LEU A 172 -3.97 11.05 13.63
C LEU A 172 -4.07 12.48 13.08
N GLY A 173 -5.04 12.75 12.21
CA GLY A 173 -5.24 14.07 11.63
C GLY A 173 -4.08 14.55 10.75
N TYR A 174 -3.41 13.63 10.06
CA TYR A 174 -2.32 14.00 9.16
C TYR A 174 -2.86 14.69 7.90
N GLU A 175 -2.11 15.67 7.42
CA GLU A 175 -2.25 16.17 6.05
C GLU A 175 -2.05 15.01 5.07
N LEU A 176 -2.81 15.00 3.97
CA LEU A 176 -2.81 13.86 3.03
C LEU A 176 -1.42 13.52 2.50
N LYS A 177 -0.61 14.53 2.10
CA LYS A 177 0.76 14.29 1.59
C LYS A 177 1.65 13.63 2.63
N THR A 178 1.60 14.11 3.86
CA THR A 178 2.39 13.56 4.96
C THR A 178 1.91 12.18 5.36
N ALA A 179 0.60 11.92 5.30
CA ALA A 179 0.04 10.60 5.52
C ALA A 179 0.53 9.58 4.49
N VAL A 180 0.46 9.92 3.19
CA VAL A 180 0.97 9.05 2.11
C VAL A 180 2.47 8.82 2.27
N GLY A 181 3.26 9.89 2.47
CA GLY A 181 4.72 9.78 2.64
C GLY A 181 5.09 8.87 3.82
N THR A 182 4.40 9.01 4.96
CA THR A 182 4.64 8.18 6.15
C THR A 182 4.19 6.73 5.93
N SER A 183 3.06 6.52 5.23
CA SER A 183 2.58 5.19 4.86
C SER A 183 3.61 4.44 3.98
N VAL A 184 4.04 5.03 2.85
CA VAL A 184 5.03 4.37 1.97
C VAL A 184 6.38 4.14 2.64
N PHE A 185 6.78 5.00 3.59
CA PHE A 185 7.97 4.76 4.39
C PHE A 185 7.85 3.49 5.22
N ILE A 186 6.77 3.32 5.96
CA ILE A 186 6.50 2.12 6.76
C ILE A 186 6.41 0.89 5.84
N MET A 187 5.72 1.03 4.71
CA MET A 187 5.52 -0.05 3.75
C MET A 187 6.82 -0.54 3.11
N THR A 188 7.83 0.31 2.93
CA THR A 188 9.14 -0.13 2.45
C THR A 188 9.70 -1.28 3.29
N PHE A 189 9.59 -1.17 4.61
CA PHE A 189 10.11 -2.18 5.53
C PHE A 189 9.18 -3.39 5.69
N THR A 190 7.88 -3.16 5.74
CA THR A 190 6.90 -4.26 5.83
C THR A 190 6.91 -5.11 4.56
N ALA A 191 7.00 -4.49 3.38
CA ALA A 191 7.10 -5.18 2.11
C ALA A 191 8.43 -5.96 1.98
N LEU A 192 9.55 -5.38 2.45
CA LEU A 192 10.85 -6.05 2.46
C LEU A 192 10.81 -7.32 3.32
N THR A 193 10.29 -7.22 4.55
CA THR A 193 10.14 -8.36 5.45
C THR A 193 9.24 -9.45 4.83
N GLY A 194 8.13 -9.03 4.23
CA GLY A 194 7.22 -9.95 3.55
C GLY A 194 7.85 -10.62 2.33
N ALA A 195 8.55 -9.89 1.48
CA ALA A 195 9.21 -10.44 0.29
C ALA A 195 10.29 -11.46 0.67
N ILE A 196 11.14 -11.14 1.66
CA ILE A 196 12.15 -12.08 2.17
C ILE A 196 11.48 -13.35 2.68
N SER A 197 10.42 -13.24 3.48
CA SER A 197 9.69 -14.41 4.01
C SER A 197 9.11 -15.27 2.90
N HIS A 198 8.50 -14.65 1.87
CA HIS A 198 7.91 -15.40 0.76
C HIS A 198 8.97 -16.15 -0.06
N PHE A 199 10.12 -15.53 -0.35
CA PHE A 199 11.15 -16.19 -1.15
C PHE A 199 11.97 -17.21 -0.36
N THR A 200 12.12 -17.05 0.95
CA THR A 200 12.80 -18.07 1.78
C THR A 200 11.95 -19.32 1.96
N ILE A 201 10.62 -19.20 1.99
CA ILE A 201 9.70 -20.33 2.17
C ILE A 201 9.26 -20.90 0.82
N GLY A 202 8.90 -20.06 -0.15
CA GLY A 202 8.33 -20.44 -1.44
C GLY A 202 9.36 -20.73 -2.55
N GLY A 203 10.63 -20.47 -2.31
CA GLY A 203 11.70 -20.64 -3.31
C GLY A 203 11.89 -19.47 -4.25
N ALA A 204 12.67 -19.66 -5.31
CA ALA A 204 13.05 -18.62 -6.26
C ALA A 204 11.86 -18.17 -7.12
N PRO A 205 11.68 -16.83 -7.32
CA PRO A 205 10.62 -16.31 -8.17
C PRO A 205 10.94 -16.50 -9.66
N ASP A 206 9.91 -16.31 -10.52
CA ASP A 206 10.16 -16.03 -11.93
C ASP A 206 10.83 -14.65 -12.07
N TRP A 207 12.13 -14.67 -12.33
CA TRP A 207 12.97 -13.47 -12.40
C TRP A 207 12.53 -12.48 -13.48
N THR A 208 11.96 -12.98 -14.59
CA THR A 208 11.44 -12.12 -15.67
C THR A 208 10.22 -11.35 -15.22
N VAL A 209 9.25 -12.04 -14.61
CA VAL A 209 8.04 -11.41 -14.09
C VAL A 209 8.38 -10.44 -12.96
N LEU A 210 9.28 -10.84 -12.04
CA LEU A 210 9.73 -9.97 -10.95
C LEU A 210 10.38 -8.70 -11.50
N ALA A 211 11.34 -8.81 -12.40
CA ALA A 211 12.05 -7.66 -12.95
C ALA A 211 11.10 -6.67 -13.66
N LEU A 212 10.18 -7.17 -14.47
CA LEU A 212 9.19 -6.34 -15.15
C LEU A 212 8.24 -5.66 -14.17
N CYS A 213 7.72 -6.39 -13.17
CA CYS A 213 6.87 -5.82 -12.13
C CYS A 213 7.61 -4.72 -11.35
N VAL A 214 8.86 -4.96 -10.93
CA VAL A 214 9.69 -3.97 -10.23
C VAL A 214 9.88 -2.71 -11.07
N VAL A 215 10.27 -2.86 -12.32
CA VAL A 215 10.55 -1.71 -13.21
C VAL A 215 9.30 -0.87 -13.44
N PHE A 216 8.19 -1.51 -13.82
CA PHE A 216 6.95 -0.77 -14.10
C PHE A 216 6.36 -0.14 -12.83
N THR A 217 6.34 -0.85 -11.72
CA THR A 217 5.84 -0.30 -10.44
C THR A 217 6.69 0.89 -9.98
N LEU A 218 8.01 0.77 -10.06
CA LEU A 218 8.94 1.84 -9.69
C LEU A 218 8.72 3.12 -10.52
N ILE A 219 8.60 2.98 -11.83
CA ILE A 219 8.39 4.13 -12.75
C ILE A 219 7.09 4.85 -12.39
N TRP A 220 5.98 4.12 -12.30
CA TRP A 220 4.67 4.71 -12.04
C TRP A 220 4.53 5.24 -10.62
N ALA A 221 5.13 4.59 -9.62
CA ALA A 221 5.18 5.08 -8.25
C ALA A 221 5.93 6.41 -8.15
N ARG A 222 7.07 6.53 -8.85
CA ARG A 222 7.82 7.80 -8.90
C ARG A 222 7.03 8.90 -9.57
N ILE A 223 6.39 8.63 -10.72
CA ILE A 223 5.55 9.61 -11.42
C ILE A 223 4.43 10.08 -10.51
N ALA A 224 3.71 9.15 -9.89
CA ALA A 224 2.61 9.45 -8.99
C ALA A 224 3.07 10.26 -7.76
N ALA A 225 4.17 9.88 -7.12
CA ALA A 225 4.70 10.58 -5.95
C ALA A 225 5.18 12.01 -6.29
N VAL A 226 5.81 12.22 -7.45
CA VAL A 226 6.22 13.56 -7.91
C VAL A 226 5.00 14.43 -8.18
N PHE A 227 4.00 13.91 -8.88
CA PHE A 227 2.75 14.62 -9.13
C PHE A 227 2.02 14.96 -7.82
N ALA A 228 1.87 13.99 -6.92
CA ALA A 228 1.20 14.14 -5.64
C ALA A 228 1.81 15.26 -4.78
N ASN A 229 3.13 15.37 -4.78
CA ASN A 229 3.83 16.41 -4.01
C ASN A 229 3.66 17.82 -4.61
N LYS A 230 3.46 17.93 -5.93
CA LYS A 230 3.23 19.21 -6.63
C LYS A 230 1.76 19.62 -6.63
N ALA A 231 0.85 18.65 -6.57
CA ALA A 231 -0.59 18.90 -6.66
C ALA A 231 -1.12 19.67 -5.46
N GLU A 232 -2.14 20.50 -5.69
CA GLU A 232 -2.92 21.12 -4.63
C GLU A 232 -3.72 20.07 -3.84
N PRO A 233 -4.04 20.32 -2.54
CA PRO A 233 -4.76 19.35 -1.70
C PRO A 233 -6.06 18.81 -2.33
N LYS A 234 -6.85 19.68 -2.97
CA LYS A 234 -8.10 19.28 -3.63
C LYS A 234 -7.87 18.34 -4.82
N THR A 235 -6.90 18.68 -5.66
CA THR A 235 -6.51 17.87 -6.83
C THR A 235 -5.93 16.52 -6.38
N LEU A 236 -5.09 16.53 -5.33
CA LEU A 236 -4.51 15.30 -4.79
C LEU A 236 -5.59 14.37 -4.21
N ASN A 237 -6.53 14.89 -3.41
CA ASN A 237 -7.65 14.10 -2.90
C ASN A 237 -8.44 13.46 -4.04
N ARG A 238 -8.74 14.24 -5.08
CA ARG A 238 -9.49 13.76 -6.24
C ARG A 238 -8.71 12.67 -7.01
N ALA A 239 -7.43 12.90 -7.29
CA ALA A 239 -6.57 11.92 -7.97
C ALA A 239 -6.45 10.63 -7.16
N THR A 240 -6.16 10.73 -5.86
CA THR A 240 -6.09 9.59 -4.95
C THR A 240 -7.42 8.83 -4.94
N GLY A 241 -8.54 9.56 -4.80
CA GLY A 241 -9.87 8.96 -4.79
C GLY A 241 -10.22 8.22 -6.09
N VAL A 242 -9.96 8.83 -7.25
CA VAL A 242 -10.21 8.22 -8.56
C VAL A 242 -9.36 6.96 -8.75
N VAL A 243 -8.06 7.02 -8.42
CA VAL A 243 -7.17 5.85 -8.52
C VAL A 243 -7.68 4.71 -7.63
N LEU A 244 -8.05 4.98 -6.38
CA LEU A 244 -8.55 3.97 -5.47
C LEU A 244 -9.90 3.39 -5.91
N VAL A 245 -10.82 4.19 -6.43
CA VAL A 245 -12.10 3.71 -6.97
C VAL A 245 -11.89 2.80 -8.17
N ILE A 246 -11.05 3.20 -9.12
CA ILE A 246 -10.75 2.39 -10.31
C ILE A 246 -10.09 1.08 -9.90
N LEU A 247 -9.07 1.12 -9.03
CA LEU A 247 -8.38 -0.08 -8.56
C LEU A 247 -9.31 -0.99 -7.75
N GLY A 248 -10.10 -0.44 -6.84
CA GLY A 248 -11.07 -1.19 -6.05
C GLY A 248 -12.13 -1.86 -6.94
N ALA A 249 -12.69 -1.12 -7.91
CA ALA A 249 -13.65 -1.65 -8.86
C ALA A 249 -13.05 -2.74 -9.75
N ALA A 250 -11.83 -2.52 -10.27
CA ALA A 250 -11.13 -3.51 -11.09
C ALA A 250 -10.89 -4.82 -10.32
N ILE A 251 -10.36 -4.73 -9.10
CA ILE A 251 -10.08 -5.92 -8.28
C ILE A 251 -11.40 -6.62 -7.90
N MET A 252 -12.46 -5.86 -7.59
CA MET A 252 -13.78 -6.43 -7.28
C MET A 252 -14.34 -7.20 -8.49
N THR A 253 -14.24 -6.62 -9.69
CA THR A 253 -14.68 -7.28 -10.93
C THR A 253 -13.88 -8.57 -11.17
N PHE A 254 -12.56 -8.56 -10.98
CA PHE A 254 -11.74 -9.77 -11.12
C PHE A 254 -12.11 -10.85 -10.11
N ASN A 255 -12.46 -10.48 -8.87
CA ASN A 255 -12.89 -11.44 -7.85
C ASN A 255 -14.27 -12.04 -8.11
N LEU A 256 -15.16 -11.31 -8.84
CA LEU A 256 -16.49 -11.80 -9.21
C LEU A 256 -16.46 -12.72 -10.45
N LEU A 257 -15.44 -12.60 -11.29
CA LEU A 257 -15.25 -13.42 -12.49
C LEU A 257 -14.55 -14.77 -12.22
N LYS A 258 -14.13 -15.02 -10.99
CA LYS A 258 -13.59 -16.29 -10.48
C LYS A 258 -14.63 -17.11 -9.75
#